data_935c039962318b74c7d6b8f4ad4b7bc0
#
_entry.id   935c039962318b74c7d6b8f4ad4b7bc0
#
_cell.length_a   1.000
_cell.length_b   1.000
_cell.length_c   1.000
_cell.angle_alpha   90.00
_cell.angle_beta   90.00
_cell.angle_gamma   90.00
#
_symmetry.space_group_name_H-M   'P 1'
#
loop_
_entity.id
_entity.type
_entity.pdbx_description
1 polymer ?
#
loop_
_entity_poly.entity_id
_entity_poly.type
_entity_poly.pdbx_seq_one_letter_code
_entity_poly.pdbx_strand_id
1 'polypeptide(L)'
;MKNYGRKTENEERRMKDSYRLSFYSPFSIFHSPLYIIGVLLLSSLFSCTDMVPTKEVRLIDSLNGKAYAYRYRNLDSSYKYAYKAYRQVNLYKSGKAEASNNLGFCAFMNMDFDRAEAYHKEVYKLTKNELELLIADIGLMKICQRTALNKEFYDYRNSALRRMKRIREESDLFADRHEALRLDYAFTEFFLVSSIYYYYLQQRQEAITSIDNIQEDEALSDTNQLLYYHYLKGSASLVAANTPEERKLREFDELYFTWRTAVKSKHPYFEGNGMQGLANLMAAPSNFEFFKTRRTHALDQFDFPVDSLFPLRLAQLALEKFREYNDLYQIAGAYVSIGKYLNAHGRYQEALDTLSKALNCVNHHHMLYYHNEVDTLDKLYTFAEGDTTYTGVPWIGQEKVKTVPEWISRIREQLSVSYAGLGMKDASDYNRNIYLDILNFTRQDKELESRKLSLEAGSRQMTLVLFLVIVGLILVIILWWFFNKRSKIRNQVDVERLQRILSLCRDITSSIPMNIPLIQQGIDQLFGKGRLTLEIPEEGKAALVPSSHRLNRDEKALVHVLEPYIVWAAENE
;
A
#
# COMPACT_ATOMS: atom_id res chain seq x y z
N MET A 1 -40.69 -45.03 -43.29
CA MET A 1 -39.56 -44.19 -42.80
C MET A 1 -38.94 -43.26 -43.84
N LYS A 2 -39.65 -42.81 -44.88
CA LYS A 2 -39.12 -41.86 -45.89
C LYS A 2 -39.84 -40.49 -45.90
N ASN A 3 -40.83 -40.28 -45.04
CA ASN A 3 -41.61 -39.01 -45.04
C ASN A 3 -41.33 -38.07 -43.85
N TYR A 4 -40.48 -38.46 -42.90
CA TYR A 4 -40.12 -37.56 -41.75
C TYR A 4 -38.92 -36.68 -42.04
N GLY A 5 -38.00 -37.11 -42.94
CA GLY A 5 -36.81 -36.32 -43.26
C GLY A 5 -37.01 -35.12 -44.19
N ARG A 6 -38.13 -35.11 -44.95
CA ARG A 6 -38.43 -33.98 -45.86
C ARG A 6 -39.13 -32.78 -45.20
N LYS A 7 -39.74 -33.00 -44.04
CA LYS A 7 -40.42 -31.91 -43.30
C LYS A 7 -39.45 -31.04 -42.50
N THR A 8 -38.40 -31.65 -41.95
CA THR A 8 -37.37 -30.92 -41.19
C THR A 8 -36.44 -30.11 -42.09
N GLU A 9 -36.14 -30.62 -43.31
CA GLU A 9 -35.29 -29.88 -44.26
C GLU A 9 -35.98 -28.69 -44.88
N ASN A 10 -37.29 -28.73 -45.03
CA ASN A 10 -38.08 -27.59 -45.53
C ASN A 10 -38.35 -26.54 -44.45
N GLU A 11 -38.42 -26.91 -43.18
CA GLU A 11 -38.50 -25.95 -42.06
C GLU A 11 -37.18 -25.25 -41.81
N GLU A 12 -36.06 -25.96 -41.93
CA GLU A 12 -34.71 -25.34 -41.84
C GLU A 12 -34.42 -24.39 -43.03
N ARG A 13 -34.86 -24.72 -44.24
CA ARG A 13 -34.75 -23.80 -45.39
C ARG A 13 -35.66 -22.58 -45.21
N ARG A 14 -36.90 -22.74 -44.72
CA ARG A 14 -37.77 -21.60 -44.40
C ARG A 14 -37.26 -20.72 -43.30
N MET A 15 -36.59 -21.28 -42.28
CA MET A 15 -35.94 -20.46 -41.23
C MET A 15 -34.71 -19.74 -41.77
N LYS A 16 -33.87 -20.39 -42.60
CA LYS A 16 -32.71 -19.73 -43.23
C LYS A 16 -33.12 -18.60 -44.18
N ASP A 17 -34.22 -18.76 -44.92
CA ASP A 17 -34.74 -17.72 -45.81
C ASP A 17 -35.44 -16.59 -45.05
N SER A 18 -36.08 -16.87 -43.90
CA SER A 18 -36.64 -15.85 -43.00
C SER A 18 -35.58 -14.96 -42.35
N TYR A 19 -34.42 -15.54 -42.01
CA TYR A 19 -33.28 -14.76 -41.46
C TYR A 19 -32.52 -13.98 -42.56
N ARG A 20 -32.64 -14.36 -43.84
CA ARG A 20 -32.00 -13.61 -44.94
C ARG A 20 -32.80 -12.38 -45.37
N LEU A 21 -34.09 -12.33 -45.14
CA LEU A 21 -34.93 -11.17 -45.49
C LEU A 21 -34.99 -10.06 -44.44
N SER A 22 -34.55 -10.36 -43.19
CA SER A 22 -34.54 -9.38 -42.09
C SER A 22 -33.26 -8.53 -42.01
N PHE A 23 -32.20 -8.87 -42.77
CA PHE A 23 -30.91 -8.16 -42.69
C PHE A 23 -30.69 -7.16 -43.84
N TYR A 24 -31.67 -6.90 -44.70
CA TYR A 24 -31.47 -6.06 -45.90
C TYR A 24 -32.08 -4.66 -45.84
N SER A 25 -32.50 -4.14 -44.68
CA SER A 25 -33.17 -2.84 -44.67
C SER A 25 -32.49 -1.67 -43.93
N PRO A 26 -31.55 -1.79 -42.98
CA PRO A 26 -30.88 -0.58 -42.50
C PRO A 26 -29.40 -0.39 -42.93
N PHE A 27 -28.79 -1.35 -43.65
CA PHE A 27 -27.33 -1.28 -43.95
C PHE A 27 -26.98 -0.72 -45.33
N SER A 28 -27.96 -0.44 -46.19
CA SER A 28 -27.70 0.13 -47.53
C SER A 28 -27.26 1.60 -47.52
N ILE A 29 -27.43 2.30 -46.39
CA ILE A 29 -26.99 3.70 -46.25
C ILE A 29 -25.49 3.80 -45.91
N PHE A 30 -24.85 2.71 -45.37
CA PHE A 30 -23.45 2.72 -44.95
C PHE A 30 -22.44 2.36 -46.07
N HIS A 31 -22.90 2.05 -47.29
CA HIS A 31 -22.02 1.63 -48.38
C HIS A 31 -21.74 2.71 -49.43
N SER A 32 -22.14 3.96 -49.20
CA SER A 32 -21.70 5.02 -50.10
C SER A 32 -20.25 5.42 -49.69
N PRO A 33 -19.30 5.45 -50.64
CA PRO A 33 -17.93 5.92 -50.37
C PRO A 33 -17.90 7.31 -49.73
N LEU A 34 -18.91 8.13 -50.00
CA LEU A 34 -19.09 9.47 -49.44
C LEU A 34 -19.39 9.44 -47.91
N TYR A 35 -20.09 8.42 -47.41
CA TYR A 35 -20.37 8.32 -45.98
C TYR A 35 -19.14 7.84 -45.20
N ILE A 36 -18.36 6.91 -45.76
CA ILE A 36 -17.09 6.45 -45.20
C ILE A 36 -16.06 7.59 -45.20
N ILE A 37 -16.02 8.38 -46.30
CA ILE A 37 -15.17 9.57 -46.36
C ILE A 37 -15.67 10.65 -45.37
N GLY A 38 -16.97 10.84 -45.24
CA GLY A 38 -17.57 11.75 -44.24
C GLY A 38 -17.27 11.35 -42.80
N VAL A 39 -17.36 10.06 -42.44
CA VAL A 39 -17.01 9.54 -41.11
C VAL A 39 -15.51 9.59 -40.88
N LEU A 40 -14.67 9.31 -41.88
CA LEU A 40 -13.21 9.46 -41.81
C LEU A 40 -12.80 10.94 -41.70
N LEU A 41 -13.47 11.86 -42.40
CA LEU A 41 -13.25 13.30 -42.24
C LEU A 41 -13.75 13.83 -40.90
N LEU A 42 -14.92 13.37 -40.42
CA LEU A 42 -15.39 13.68 -39.07
C LEU A 42 -14.49 13.07 -37.99
N SER A 43 -14.06 11.83 -38.14
CA SER A 43 -13.11 11.23 -37.18
C SER A 43 -11.74 11.91 -37.22
N SER A 44 -11.28 12.41 -38.37
CA SER A 44 -10.05 13.22 -38.46
C SER A 44 -10.23 14.64 -37.88
N LEU A 45 -11.45 15.21 -37.90
CA LEU A 45 -11.77 16.47 -37.22
C LEU A 45 -11.92 16.33 -35.70
N PHE A 46 -12.36 15.15 -35.23
CA PHE A 46 -12.38 14.83 -33.78
C PHE A 46 -11.06 14.24 -33.27
N SER A 47 -10.12 13.90 -34.13
CA SER A 47 -8.77 13.43 -33.79
C SER A 47 -7.75 14.58 -33.65
N CYS A 48 -8.20 15.83 -33.56
CA CYS A 48 -7.38 16.89 -33.01
C CYS A 48 -7.35 16.74 -31.45
N THR A 49 -6.75 15.68 -30.96
CA THR A 49 -6.00 15.81 -29.73
C THR A 49 -4.94 16.86 -30.03
N ASP A 50 -4.98 18.00 -29.32
CA ASP A 50 -3.95 19.03 -29.39
C ASP A 50 -2.60 18.33 -29.18
N MET A 51 -1.92 18.00 -30.28
CA MET A 51 -0.61 17.35 -30.22
C MET A 51 0.35 18.34 -29.59
N VAL A 52 0.76 18.07 -28.36
CA VAL A 52 1.70 18.91 -27.65
C VAL A 52 3.00 18.98 -28.46
N PRO A 53 3.49 20.17 -28.82
CA PRO A 53 4.71 20.28 -29.61
C PRO A 53 5.89 19.67 -28.85
N THR A 54 6.63 18.76 -29.48
CA THR A 54 7.82 18.10 -28.89
C THR A 54 8.84 19.10 -28.34
N LYS A 55 8.93 20.29 -28.92
CA LYS A 55 9.82 21.36 -28.45
C LYS A 55 9.33 21.91 -27.07
N GLU A 56 8.02 22.02 -26.88
CA GLU A 56 7.44 22.43 -25.59
C GLU A 56 7.72 21.37 -24.52
N VAL A 57 7.45 20.10 -24.82
CA VAL A 57 7.72 18.98 -23.90
C VAL A 57 9.17 19.00 -23.44
N ARG A 58 10.13 18.97 -24.36
CA ARG A 58 11.56 18.98 -24.02
C ARG A 58 11.99 20.19 -23.20
N LEU A 59 11.45 21.37 -23.49
CA LEU A 59 11.76 22.57 -22.72
C LEU A 59 11.24 22.47 -21.30
N ILE A 60 9.98 22.09 -21.12
CA ILE A 60 9.33 22.02 -19.82
C ILE A 60 9.93 20.91 -18.97
N ASP A 61 10.18 19.71 -19.53
CA ASP A 61 10.86 18.61 -18.82
C ASP A 61 12.27 19.00 -18.38
N SER A 62 13.03 19.72 -19.25
CA SER A 62 14.34 20.24 -18.88
C SER A 62 14.29 21.25 -17.73
N LEU A 63 13.27 22.11 -17.69
CA LEU A 63 13.10 23.07 -16.60
C LEU A 63 12.67 22.37 -15.30
N ASN A 64 11.76 21.41 -15.37
CA ASN A 64 11.31 20.61 -14.24
C ASN A 64 12.44 19.75 -13.67
N GLY A 65 13.22 19.10 -14.55
CA GLY A 65 14.41 18.35 -14.14
C GLY A 65 15.46 19.21 -13.43
N LYS A 66 15.66 20.47 -13.88
CA LYS A 66 16.52 21.43 -13.17
C LYS A 66 15.93 21.82 -11.81
N ALA A 67 14.62 22.08 -11.74
CA ALA A 67 13.96 22.38 -10.48
C ALA A 67 14.18 21.25 -9.47
N TYR A 68 14.01 20.00 -9.89
CA TYR A 68 14.27 18.82 -9.07
C TYR A 68 15.73 18.71 -8.64
N ALA A 69 16.68 18.89 -9.54
CA ALA A 69 18.11 18.79 -9.27
C ALA A 69 18.62 19.82 -8.25
N TYR A 70 17.93 20.96 -8.12
CA TYR A 70 18.27 22.02 -7.17
C TYR A 70 17.56 21.90 -5.81
N ARG A 71 16.60 20.97 -5.62
CA ARG A 71 15.75 20.87 -4.41
C ARG A 71 16.52 20.98 -3.09
N TYR A 72 17.60 20.23 -2.92
CA TYR A 72 18.40 20.19 -1.69
C TYR A 72 19.78 20.86 -1.82
N ARG A 73 19.99 21.56 -2.95
CA ARG A 73 21.21 22.31 -3.23
C ARG A 73 21.01 23.82 -3.09
N ASN A 74 19.94 24.32 -3.69
CA ASN A 74 19.59 25.74 -3.67
C ASN A 74 18.11 25.89 -3.94
N LEU A 75 17.34 26.22 -2.91
CA LEU A 75 15.89 26.27 -2.97
C LEU A 75 15.37 27.38 -3.90
N ASP A 76 16.04 28.55 -3.94
CA ASP A 76 15.66 29.66 -4.81
C ASP A 76 15.83 29.28 -6.30
N SER A 77 16.90 28.58 -6.63
CA SER A 77 17.08 28.05 -7.99
C SER A 77 16.04 27.01 -8.35
N SER A 78 15.70 26.10 -7.40
CA SER A 78 14.61 25.14 -7.59
C SER A 78 13.29 25.85 -7.87
N TYR A 79 12.92 26.83 -7.06
CA TYR A 79 11.73 27.65 -7.26
C TYR A 79 11.73 28.37 -8.61
N LYS A 80 12.84 29.04 -8.96
CA LYS A 80 12.99 29.78 -10.22
C LYS A 80 12.73 28.89 -11.44
N TYR A 81 13.30 27.69 -11.48
CA TYR A 81 13.10 26.77 -12.60
C TYR A 81 11.69 26.18 -12.62
N ALA A 82 11.14 25.80 -11.48
CA ALA A 82 9.77 25.33 -11.35
C ALA A 82 8.75 26.39 -11.79
N TYR A 83 8.92 27.63 -11.34
CA TYR A 83 8.06 28.76 -11.73
C TYR A 83 8.16 29.08 -13.22
N LYS A 84 9.38 29.01 -13.80
CA LYS A 84 9.57 29.20 -15.24
C LYS A 84 8.88 28.09 -16.04
N ALA A 85 8.98 26.82 -15.63
CA ALA A 85 8.25 25.72 -16.24
C ALA A 85 6.74 25.97 -16.17
N TYR A 86 6.21 26.26 -14.98
CA TYR A 86 4.79 26.51 -14.75
C TYR A 86 4.21 27.63 -15.63
N ARG A 87 4.98 28.73 -15.83
CA ARG A 87 4.55 29.88 -16.63
C ARG A 87 4.66 29.68 -18.15
N GLN A 88 5.54 28.80 -18.60
CA GLN A 88 5.82 28.60 -20.04
C GLN A 88 5.02 27.46 -20.68
N VAL A 89 4.26 26.72 -19.90
CA VAL A 89 3.38 25.67 -20.42
C VAL A 89 2.17 26.30 -21.13
N ASN A 90 1.91 25.82 -22.37
CA ASN A 90 0.69 26.14 -23.12
C ASN A 90 -0.24 24.92 -23.20
N LEU A 91 0.22 23.83 -23.80
CA LEU A 91 -0.57 22.62 -24.05
C LEU A 91 -0.15 21.43 -23.19
N TYR A 92 1.09 21.39 -22.73
CA TYR A 92 1.66 20.28 -21.97
C TYR A 92 1.21 20.27 -20.51
N LYS A 93 -0.06 19.87 -20.26
CA LYS A 93 -0.67 19.90 -18.92
C LYS A 93 0.04 19.03 -17.87
N SER A 94 0.57 17.85 -18.28
CA SER A 94 1.35 16.98 -17.36
C SER A 94 2.63 17.68 -16.92
N GLY A 95 3.34 18.35 -17.81
CA GLY A 95 4.52 19.16 -17.46
C GLY A 95 4.19 20.34 -16.55
N LYS A 96 2.99 20.92 -16.67
CA LYS A 96 2.49 21.96 -15.73
C LYS A 96 2.19 21.36 -14.37
N ALA A 97 1.61 20.16 -14.31
CA ALA A 97 1.34 19.44 -13.07
C ALA A 97 2.65 19.12 -12.33
N GLU A 98 3.68 18.65 -13.05
CA GLU A 98 5.01 18.46 -12.51
C GLU A 98 5.61 19.76 -11.95
N ALA A 99 5.49 20.87 -12.69
CA ALA A 99 5.96 22.16 -12.23
C ALA A 99 5.20 22.63 -10.96
N SER A 100 3.89 22.38 -10.87
CA SER A 100 3.09 22.65 -9.68
C SER A 100 3.54 21.79 -8.49
N ASN A 101 3.84 20.51 -8.69
CA ASN A 101 4.42 19.64 -7.66
C ASN A 101 5.81 20.16 -7.19
N ASN A 102 6.65 20.65 -8.09
CA ASN A 102 7.95 21.25 -7.75
C ASN A 102 7.78 22.56 -6.95
N LEU A 103 6.81 23.40 -7.31
CA LEU A 103 6.48 24.61 -6.55
C LEU A 103 5.91 24.27 -5.16
N GLY A 104 5.07 23.24 -5.08
CA GLY A 104 4.57 22.72 -3.80
C GLY A 104 5.69 22.24 -2.89
N PHE A 105 6.70 21.56 -3.42
CA PHE A 105 7.91 21.19 -2.69
C PHE A 105 8.66 22.43 -2.17
N CYS A 106 8.88 23.43 -3.00
CA CYS A 106 9.59 24.66 -2.58
C CYS A 106 8.81 25.41 -1.48
N ALA A 107 7.50 25.51 -1.61
CA ALA A 107 6.65 26.13 -0.60
C ALA A 107 6.69 25.33 0.73
N PHE A 108 6.65 23.99 0.66
CA PHE A 108 6.79 23.11 1.82
C PHE A 108 8.13 23.31 2.55
N MET A 109 9.24 23.41 1.82
CA MET A 109 10.57 23.64 2.41
C MET A 109 10.68 25.02 3.07
N ASN A 110 9.97 26.02 2.54
CA ASN A 110 9.82 27.35 3.15
C ASN A 110 8.80 27.36 4.30
N MET A 111 8.19 26.21 4.61
CA MET A 111 7.11 26.08 5.62
C MET A 111 5.85 26.92 5.29
N ASP A 112 5.68 27.36 4.04
CA ASP A 112 4.45 27.95 3.52
C ASP A 112 3.45 26.84 3.17
N PHE A 113 2.85 26.25 4.21
CA PHE A 113 2.02 25.06 4.05
C PHE A 113 0.75 25.34 3.26
N ASP A 114 0.21 26.55 3.30
CA ASP A 114 -0.99 26.93 2.56
C ASP A 114 -0.72 26.97 1.05
N ARG A 115 0.40 27.58 0.65
CA ARG A 115 0.81 27.56 -0.76
C ARG A 115 1.22 26.16 -1.21
N ALA A 116 1.94 25.41 -0.38
CA ALA A 116 2.31 24.04 -0.69
C ALA A 116 1.07 23.18 -0.97
N GLU A 117 0.07 23.26 -0.09
CA GLU A 117 -1.21 22.59 -0.25
C GLU A 117 -1.95 23.02 -1.53
N ALA A 118 -2.00 24.33 -1.79
CA ALA A 118 -2.64 24.88 -2.98
C ALA A 118 -2.01 24.34 -4.27
N TYR A 119 -0.68 24.33 -4.37
CA TYR A 119 0.03 23.79 -5.53
C TYR A 119 -0.22 22.29 -5.73
N HIS A 120 -0.14 21.47 -4.67
CA HIS A 120 -0.40 20.04 -4.79
C HIS A 120 -1.87 19.75 -5.12
N LYS A 121 -2.83 20.50 -4.56
CA LYS A 121 -4.26 20.38 -4.92
C LYS A 121 -4.56 20.86 -6.35
N GLU A 122 -3.81 21.80 -6.89
CA GLU A 122 -3.97 22.23 -8.27
C GLU A 122 -3.68 21.12 -9.27
N VAL A 123 -2.75 20.21 -8.96
CA VAL A 123 -2.38 19.05 -9.81
C VAL A 123 -3.61 18.23 -10.19
N TYR A 124 -4.56 18.01 -9.28
CA TYR A 124 -5.80 17.27 -9.56
C TYR A 124 -6.69 17.91 -10.64
N LYS A 125 -6.54 19.24 -10.82
CA LYS A 125 -7.28 19.98 -11.86
C LYS A 125 -6.54 20.02 -13.18
N LEU A 126 -5.21 19.90 -13.15
CA LEU A 126 -4.35 20.03 -14.33
C LEU A 126 -4.25 18.75 -15.15
N THR A 127 -4.23 17.59 -14.51
CA THR A 127 -3.93 16.32 -15.19
C THR A 127 -4.70 15.14 -14.61
N LYS A 128 -4.77 14.06 -15.41
CA LYS A 128 -5.20 12.73 -14.98
C LYS A 128 -4.02 11.74 -14.94
N ASN A 129 -2.79 12.21 -15.14
CA ASN A 129 -1.60 11.35 -15.06
C ASN A 129 -1.44 10.86 -13.62
N GLU A 130 -1.54 9.55 -13.41
CA GLU A 130 -1.51 8.91 -12.09
C GLU A 130 -0.19 9.14 -11.35
N LEU A 131 0.93 9.29 -12.06
CA LEU A 131 2.23 9.58 -11.46
C LEU A 131 2.26 10.98 -10.85
N GLU A 132 1.79 12.01 -11.57
CA GLU A 132 1.74 13.37 -11.04
C GLU A 132 0.76 13.50 -9.87
N LEU A 133 -0.37 12.79 -9.94
CA LEU A 133 -1.34 12.73 -8.87
C LEU A 133 -0.79 11.98 -7.64
N LEU A 134 0.02 10.92 -7.83
CA LEU A 134 0.73 10.23 -6.76
C LEU A 134 1.72 11.17 -6.05
N ILE A 135 2.51 11.93 -6.81
CA ILE A 135 3.46 12.89 -6.26
C ILE A 135 2.74 14.00 -5.48
N ALA A 136 1.57 14.45 -5.96
CA ALA A 136 0.74 15.41 -5.24
C ALA A 136 0.19 14.85 -3.93
N ASP A 137 -0.32 13.60 -3.93
CA ASP A 137 -0.75 12.91 -2.71
C ASP A 137 0.39 12.84 -1.69
N ILE A 138 1.61 12.48 -2.12
CA ILE A 138 2.80 12.41 -1.25
C ILE A 138 3.18 13.80 -0.71
N GLY A 139 3.09 14.84 -1.53
CA GLY A 139 3.31 16.23 -1.08
C GLY A 139 2.32 16.62 0.01
N LEU A 140 1.04 16.29 -0.14
CA LEU A 140 0.01 16.51 0.87
C LEU A 140 0.23 15.66 2.13
N MET A 141 0.67 14.40 2.01
CA MET A 141 1.11 13.59 3.15
C MET A 141 2.22 14.28 3.94
N LYS A 142 3.22 14.87 3.28
CA LYS A 142 4.32 15.61 3.95
C LYS A 142 3.80 16.79 4.77
N ILE A 143 2.88 17.57 4.22
CA ILE A 143 2.25 18.68 4.92
C ILE A 143 1.49 18.18 6.15
N CYS A 144 0.63 17.18 5.98
CA CYS A 144 -0.15 16.61 7.09
C CYS A 144 0.75 16.00 8.18
N GLN A 145 1.82 15.29 7.79
CA GLN A 145 2.80 14.76 8.74
C GLN A 145 3.48 15.88 9.54
N ARG A 146 3.87 16.97 8.88
CA ARG A 146 4.54 18.10 9.52
C ARG A 146 3.62 18.88 10.47
N THR A 147 2.35 18.99 10.13
CA THR A 147 1.33 19.72 10.90
C THR A 147 0.53 18.83 11.87
N ALA A 148 0.88 17.53 11.97
CA ALA A 148 0.19 16.54 12.80
C ALA A 148 -1.32 16.34 12.46
N LEU A 149 -1.69 16.52 11.20
CA LEU A 149 -3.04 16.22 10.68
C LEU A 149 -3.13 14.74 10.31
N ASN A 150 -3.30 13.90 11.32
CA ASN A 150 -3.16 12.44 11.17
C ASN A 150 -4.25 11.83 10.28
N LYS A 151 -5.49 12.27 10.39
CA LYS A 151 -6.61 11.78 9.58
C LYS A 151 -6.38 12.06 8.10
N GLU A 152 -6.04 13.30 7.77
CA GLU A 152 -5.78 13.74 6.41
C GLU A 152 -4.55 13.03 5.82
N PHE A 153 -3.51 12.79 6.63
CA PHE A 153 -2.37 11.98 6.24
C PHE A 153 -2.80 10.60 5.74
N TYR A 154 -3.70 9.93 6.48
CA TYR A 154 -4.22 8.63 6.10
C TYR A 154 -5.03 8.65 4.82
N ASP A 155 -5.86 9.67 4.65
CA ASP A 155 -6.69 9.80 3.45
C ASP A 155 -5.81 9.94 2.20
N TYR A 156 -4.76 10.78 2.26
CA TYR A 156 -3.79 10.93 1.17
C TYR A 156 -2.93 9.67 0.98
N ARG A 157 -2.50 9.03 2.07
CA ARG A 157 -1.74 7.78 1.99
C ARG A 157 -2.54 6.67 1.32
N ASN A 158 -3.81 6.52 1.65
CA ASN A 158 -4.69 5.54 1.01
C ASN A 158 -4.93 5.88 -0.46
N SER A 159 -5.02 7.17 -0.81
CA SER A 159 -5.08 7.62 -2.20
C SER A 159 -3.81 7.23 -2.96
N ALA A 160 -2.65 7.55 -2.39
CA ALA A 160 -1.35 7.21 -2.97
C ALA A 160 -1.20 5.69 -3.19
N LEU A 161 -1.57 4.85 -2.22
CA LEU A 161 -1.52 3.39 -2.36
C LEU A 161 -2.40 2.87 -3.51
N ARG A 162 -3.62 3.43 -3.68
CA ARG A 162 -4.49 3.06 -4.81
C ARG A 162 -3.86 3.45 -6.16
N ARG A 163 -3.19 4.63 -6.23
CA ARG A 163 -2.48 5.07 -7.43
C ARG A 163 -1.28 4.18 -7.74
N MET A 164 -0.45 3.89 -6.73
CA MET A 164 0.69 2.97 -6.88
C MET A 164 0.26 1.60 -7.41
N LYS A 165 -0.89 1.09 -6.94
CA LYS A 165 -1.45 -0.17 -7.45
C LYS A 165 -1.83 -0.05 -8.92
N ARG A 166 -2.57 1.00 -9.33
CA ARG A 166 -2.94 1.24 -10.73
C ARG A 166 -1.72 1.38 -11.64
N ILE A 167 -0.74 2.18 -11.22
CA ILE A 167 0.51 2.35 -11.96
C ILE A 167 1.23 1.01 -12.20
N ARG A 168 1.26 0.12 -11.19
CA ARG A 168 1.87 -1.21 -11.35
C ARG A 168 1.08 -2.12 -12.28
N GLU A 169 -0.25 -2.00 -12.31
CA GLU A 169 -1.13 -2.76 -13.22
C GLU A 169 -1.01 -2.26 -14.67
N GLU A 170 -0.64 -1.00 -14.87
CA GLU A 170 -0.50 -0.33 -16.17
C GLU A 170 0.98 -0.13 -16.58
N SER A 171 1.90 -0.93 -16.05
CA SER A 171 3.35 -0.73 -16.14
C SER A 171 3.92 -0.63 -17.56
N ASP A 172 3.21 -1.11 -18.59
CA ASP A 172 3.65 -1.01 -20.00
C ASP A 172 3.54 0.41 -20.58
N LEU A 173 2.94 1.37 -19.83
CA LEU A 173 2.73 2.75 -20.28
C LEU A 173 3.91 3.69 -20.03
N PHE A 174 4.87 3.31 -19.17
CA PHE A 174 6.01 4.17 -18.79
C PHE A 174 7.24 3.91 -19.69
N ALA A 175 7.09 4.15 -20.97
CA ALA A 175 8.17 3.97 -21.94
C ALA A 175 9.19 5.13 -21.96
N ASP A 176 8.88 6.28 -21.36
CA ASP A 176 9.76 7.44 -21.30
C ASP A 176 10.68 7.39 -20.07
N ARG A 177 11.99 7.61 -20.34
CA ARG A 177 13.02 7.65 -19.28
C ARG A 177 12.74 8.72 -18.22
N HIS A 178 12.15 9.85 -18.58
CA HIS A 178 11.80 10.91 -17.63
C HIS A 178 10.74 10.45 -16.65
N GLU A 179 9.67 9.83 -17.14
CA GLU A 179 8.60 9.27 -16.29
C GLU A 179 9.11 8.12 -15.43
N ALA A 180 9.97 7.24 -15.95
CA ALA A 180 10.54 6.13 -15.18
C ALA A 180 11.34 6.62 -13.96
N LEU A 181 12.23 7.60 -14.13
CA LEU A 181 12.99 8.19 -13.02
C LEU A 181 12.08 8.87 -11.98
N ARG A 182 11.00 9.47 -12.43
CA ARG A 182 10.01 10.10 -11.54
C ARG A 182 9.16 9.07 -10.82
N LEU A 183 8.93 7.92 -11.43
CA LEU A 183 8.24 6.81 -10.81
C LEU A 183 9.06 6.25 -9.64
N ASP A 184 10.34 5.97 -9.85
CA ASP A 184 11.26 5.53 -8.80
C ASP A 184 11.32 6.53 -7.64
N TYR A 185 11.41 7.82 -7.97
CA TYR A 185 11.30 8.90 -6.99
C TYR A 185 10.00 8.82 -6.19
N ALA A 186 8.85 8.70 -6.85
CA ALA A 186 7.54 8.74 -6.18
C ALA A 186 7.34 7.55 -5.24
N PHE A 187 7.74 6.34 -5.67
CA PHE A 187 7.66 5.14 -4.83
C PHE A 187 8.57 5.22 -3.62
N THR A 188 9.83 5.63 -3.82
CA THR A 188 10.80 5.82 -2.73
C THR A 188 10.31 6.88 -1.74
N GLU A 189 9.88 8.05 -2.24
CA GLU A 189 9.39 9.15 -1.42
C GLU A 189 8.15 8.77 -0.59
N PHE A 190 7.24 7.99 -1.15
CA PHE A 190 6.08 7.47 -0.40
C PHE A 190 6.50 6.67 0.83
N PHE A 191 7.47 5.77 0.68
CA PHE A 191 7.95 4.96 1.80
C PHE A 191 8.76 5.77 2.81
N LEU A 192 9.59 6.72 2.35
CA LEU A 192 10.32 7.64 3.23
C LEU A 192 9.35 8.47 4.08
N VAL A 193 8.34 9.09 3.47
CA VAL A 193 7.35 9.90 4.18
C VAL A 193 6.51 9.06 5.15
N SER A 194 6.12 7.85 4.75
CA SER A 194 5.42 6.91 5.63
C SER A 194 6.27 6.51 6.82
N SER A 195 7.57 6.23 6.60
CA SER A 195 8.51 5.88 7.66
C SER A 195 8.69 7.01 8.69
N ILE A 196 8.83 8.26 8.22
CA ILE A 196 8.90 9.45 9.09
C ILE A 196 7.63 9.58 9.93
N TYR A 197 6.46 9.43 9.30
CA TYR A 197 5.18 9.53 9.99
C TYR A 197 5.08 8.50 11.13
N TYR A 198 5.36 7.23 10.86
CA TYR A 198 5.35 6.19 11.88
C TYR A 198 6.40 6.41 12.97
N TYR A 199 7.58 6.94 12.62
CA TYR A 199 8.59 7.34 13.61
C TYR A 199 8.04 8.37 14.60
N TYR A 200 7.35 9.41 14.12
CA TYR A 200 6.75 10.43 14.99
C TYR A 200 5.62 9.89 15.86
N LEU A 201 4.87 8.92 15.37
CA LEU A 201 3.88 8.20 16.18
C LEU A 201 4.52 7.18 17.15
N GLN A 202 5.86 7.08 17.18
CA GLN A 202 6.60 6.07 17.96
C GLN A 202 6.26 4.61 17.60
N GLN A 203 5.79 4.39 16.41
CA GLN A 203 5.54 3.07 15.82
C GLN A 203 6.81 2.63 15.06
N ARG A 204 7.83 2.23 15.84
CA ARG A 204 9.17 1.95 15.29
C ARG A 204 9.17 0.79 14.29
N GLN A 205 8.38 -0.25 14.54
CA GLN A 205 8.34 -1.42 13.65
C GLN A 205 7.75 -1.07 12.29
N GLU A 206 6.67 -0.30 12.27
CA GLU A 206 6.01 0.19 11.06
C GLU A 206 6.93 1.15 10.28
N ALA A 207 7.69 1.98 11.00
CA ALA A 207 8.69 2.86 10.39
C ALA A 207 9.81 2.06 9.70
N ILE A 208 10.33 1.01 10.36
CA ILE A 208 11.34 0.11 9.79
C ILE A 208 10.76 -0.64 8.59
N THR A 209 9.56 -1.23 8.73
CA THR A 209 8.91 -1.94 7.63
C THR A 209 8.70 -1.03 6.42
N SER A 210 8.36 0.25 6.65
CA SER A 210 8.19 1.20 5.55
C SER A 210 9.51 1.48 4.83
N ILE A 211 10.61 1.68 5.57
CA ILE A 211 11.90 1.97 4.95
C ILE A 211 12.51 0.74 4.25
N ASP A 212 12.26 -0.46 4.78
CA ASP A 212 12.73 -1.73 4.20
C ASP A 212 11.98 -2.11 2.90
N ASN A 213 10.83 -1.46 2.61
CA ASN A 213 10.15 -1.60 1.32
C ASN A 213 10.85 -0.83 0.18
N ILE A 214 11.85 -0.02 0.48
CA ILE A 214 12.67 0.67 -0.52
C ILE A 214 13.69 -0.34 -1.05
N GLN A 215 13.60 -0.67 -2.35
CA GLN A 215 14.58 -1.53 -3.01
C GLN A 215 15.85 -0.71 -3.28
N GLU A 216 16.94 -1.07 -2.61
CA GLU A 216 18.17 -0.27 -2.60
C GLU A 216 18.81 -0.12 -3.99
N ASP A 217 18.76 -1.14 -4.84
CA ASP A 217 19.55 -1.17 -6.08
C ASP A 217 19.03 -0.25 -7.19
N GLU A 218 17.71 -0.03 -7.28
CA GLU A 218 17.09 0.78 -8.34
C GLU A 218 16.62 2.15 -7.85
N ALA A 219 15.98 2.19 -6.68
CA ALA A 219 15.37 3.41 -6.12
C ALA A 219 16.40 4.44 -5.64
N LEU A 220 17.61 4.02 -5.27
CA LEU A 220 18.66 4.88 -4.71
C LEU A 220 19.72 5.32 -5.75
N SER A 221 19.42 5.19 -7.03
CA SER A 221 20.23 5.80 -8.11
C SER A 221 20.19 7.35 -8.07
N ASP A 222 19.11 7.92 -7.50
CA ASP A 222 18.97 9.36 -7.30
C ASP A 222 19.67 9.81 -6.00
N THR A 223 20.62 10.72 -6.14
CA THR A 223 21.41 11.24 -5.02
C THR A 223 20.54 11.90 -3.92
N ASN A 224 19.45 12.58 -4.28
CA ASN A 224 18.56 13.21 -3.30
C ASN A 224 17.86 12.15 -2.44
N GLN A 225 17.37 11.08 -3.06
CA GLN A 225 16.70 9.98 -2.36
C GLN A 225 17.69 9.16 -1.54
N LEU A 226 18.87 8.88 -2.08
CA LEU A 226 19.95 8.20 -1.38
C LEU A 226 20.33 8.94 -0.08
N LEU A 227 20.57 10.24 -0.17
CA LEU A 227 20.92 11.06 1.00
C LEU A 227 19.78 11.11 2.02
N TYR A 228 18.54 11.21 1.57
CA TYR A 228 17.39 11.24 2.47
C TYR A 228 17.19 9.89 3.19
N TYR A 229 17.33 8.80 2.47
CA TYR A 229 17.24 7.44 3.01
C TYR A 229 18.26 7.20 4.13
N HIS A 230 19.55 7.44 3.86
CA HIS A 230 20.60 7.25 4.86
C HIS A 230 20.47 8.21 6.04
N TYR A 231 20.14 9.49 5.78
CA TYR A 231 19.86 10.44 6.84
C TYR A 231 18.74 9.96 7.77
N LEU A 232 17.64 9.47 7.20
CA LEU A 232 16.49 9.01 7.97
C LEU A 232 16.82 7.75 8.78
N LYS A 233 17.53 6.79 8.20
CA LYS A 233 18.00 5.60 8.93
C LYS A 233 18.83 5.96 10.15
N GLY A 234 19.75 6.90 10.01
CA GLY A 234 20.61 7.33 11.10
C GLY A 234 19.90 8.21 12.13
N SER A 235 19.16 9.24 11.67
CA SER A 235 18.55 10.24 12.56
C SER A 235 17.32 9.74 13.32
N ALA A 236 16.56 8.81 12.74
CA ALA A 236 15.38 8.21 13.35
C ALA A 236 15.64 6.82 13.96
N SER A 237 16.89 6.38 14.02
CA SER A 237 17.27 5.07 14.60
C SER A 237 16.57 3.89 13.90
N LEU A 238 16.40 3.95 12.57
CA LEU A 238 15.74 2.93 11.76
C LEU A 238 16.71 1.88 11.22
N VAL A 239 17.75 1.60 11.96
CA VAL A 239 18.76 0.58 11.66
C VAL A 239 18.45 -0.72 12.40
N ALA A 240 18.62 -1.85 11.71
CA ALA A 240 18.59 -3.16 12.35
C ALA A 240 19.85 -3.34 13.20
N ALA A 241 19.71 -3.75 14.46
CA ALA A 241 20.84 -4.01 15.35
C ALA A 241 20.41 -4.96 16.48
N ASN A 242 21.34 -5.81 16.91
CA ASN A 242 21.11 -6.78 17.98
C ASN A 242 21.37 -6.20 19.37
N THR A 243 22.25 -5.19 19.44
CA THR A 243 22.62 -4.52 20.71
C THR A 243 22.46 -3.00 20.61
N PRO A 244 22.27 -2.29 21.74
CA PRO A 244 22.24 -0.84 21.77
C PRO A 244 23.54 -0.20 21.23
N GLU A 245 24.67 -0.80 21.48
CA GLU A 245 25.99 -0.33 21.02
C GLU A 245 26.10 -0.47 19.49
N GLU A 246 25.74 -1.63 18.96
CA GLU A 246 25.69 -1.87 17.51
C GLU A 246 24.77 -0.86 16.83
N ARG A 247 23.61 -0.59 17.43
CA ARG A 247 22.65 0.40 16.91
C ARG A 247 23.30 1.78 16.81
N LYS A 248 23.93 2.27 17.88
CA LYS A 248 24.63 3.56 17.87
C LYS A 248 25.69 3.63 16.78
N LEU A 249 26.47 2.56 16.60
CA LEU A 249 27.48 2.52 15.56
C LEU A 249 26.90 2.57 14.16
N ARG A 250 25.82 1.84 13.90
CA ARG A 250 25.13 1.88 12.61
C ARG A 250 24.47 3.24 12.34
N GLU A 251 23.84 3.85 13.35
CA GLU A 251 23.30 5.21 13.25
C GLU A 251 24.41 6.21 12.88
N PHE A 252 25.56 6.11 13.51
CA PHE A 252 26.71 6.93 13.17
C PHE A 252 27.16 6.71 11.72
N ASP A 253 27.28 5.47 11.29
CA ASP A 253 27.73 5.12 9.94
C ASP A 253 26.78 5.67 8.86
N GLU A 254 25.47 5.61 9.09
CA GLU A 254 24.45 6.16 8.19
C GLU A 254 24.53 7.70 8.10
N LEU A 255 24.70 8.39 9.22
CA LEU A 255 24.84 9.85 9.28
C LEU A 255 26.18 10.33 8.69
N TYR A 256 27.26 9.59 8.94
CA TYR A 256 28.55 9.86 8.35
C TYR A 256 28.54 9.66 6.84
N PHE A 257 27.90 8.60 6.35
CA PHE A 257 27.68 8.39 4.92
C PHE A 257 26.92 9.56 4.30
N THR A 258 25.84 10.02 4.97
CA THR A 258 25.03 11.16 4.53
C THR A 258 25.89 12.41 4.39
N TRP A 259 26.64 12.78 5.44
CA TRP A 259 27.53 13.94 5.43
C TRP A 259 28.58 13.84 4.31
N ARG A 260 29.32 12.74 4.26
CA ARG A 260 30.41 12.55 3.28
C ARG A 260 29.90 12.61 1.83
N THR A 261 28.78 11.97 1.57
CA THR A 261 28.16 11.95 0.24
C THR A 261 27.60 13.31 -0.13
N ALA A 262 26.99 14.02 0.83
CA ALA A 262 26.46 15.37 0.63
C ALA A 262 27.56 16.38 0.30
N VAL A 263 28.70 16.35 0.99
CA VAL A 263 29.88 17.17 0.68
C VAL A 263 30.34 16.90 -0.75
N LYS A 264 30.55 15.62 -1.11
CA LYS A 264 31.02 15.21 -2.44
C LYS A 264 30.05 15.64 -3.54
N SER A 265 28.77 15.57 -3.32
CA SER A 265 27.71 15.85 -4.30
C SER A 265 27.16 17.28 -4.22
N LYS A 266 27.70 18.11 -3.31
CA LYS A 266 27.34 19.53 -3.10
C LYS A 266 25.84 19.72 -2.75
N HIS A 267 25.41 19.03 -1.69
CA HIS A 267 24.06 19.15 -1.13
C HIS A 267 24.11 19.76 0.27
N PRO A 268 24.15 21.11 0.42
CA PRO A 268 24.32 21.77 1.72
C PRO A 268 23.22 21.41 2.72
N TYR A 269 22.00 21.15 2.26
CA TYR A 269 20.92 20.69 3.13
C TYR A 269 21.25 19.39 3.84
N PHE A 270 21.70 18.37 3.12
CA PHE A 270 22.06 17.07 3.71
C PHE A 270 23.44 17.07 4.36
N GLU A 271 24.33 17.96 3.95
CA GLU A 271 25.59 18.21 4.66
C GLU A 271 25.30 18.70 6.08
N GLY A 272 24.41 19.70 6.23
CA GLY A 272 23.92 20.18 7.52
C GLY A 272 23.21 19.09 8.34
N ASN A 273 22.32 18.32 7.71
CA ASN A 273 21.57 17.24 8.38
C ASN A 273 22.51 16.12 8.90
N GLY A 274 23.51 15.71 8.12
CA GLY A 274 24.49 14.73 8.54
C GLY A 274 25.31 15.21 9.76
N MET A 275 25.83 16.46 9.70
CA MET A 275 26.57 17.07 10.81
C MET A 275 25.69 17.22 12.06
N GLN A 276 24.46 17.69 11.92
CA GLN A 276 23.51 17.83 13.04
C GLN A 276 23.18 16.48 13.69
N GLY A 277 22.95 15.45 12.87
CA GLY A 277 22.69 14.09 13.36
C GLY A 277 23.88 13.55 14.15
N LEU A 278 25.09 13.68 13.62
CA LEU A 278 26.33 13.30 14.32
C LEU A 278 26.52 14.10 15.61
N ALA A 279 26.29 15.41 15.60
CA ALA A 279 26.35 16.25 16.79
C ALA A 279 25.37 15.77 17.87
N ASN A 280 24.15 15.43 17.50
CA ASN A 280 23.12 14.93 18.41
C ASN A 280 23.47 13.56 19.02
N LEU A 281 24.07 12.66 18.26
CA LEU A 281 24.57 11.36 18.78
C LEU A 281 25.67 11.54 19.79
N MET A 282 26.56 12.48 19.56
CA MET A 282 27.74 12.76 20.37
C MET A 282 27.57 13.86 21.41
N ALA A 283 26.37 14.39 21.59
CA ALA A 283 26.14 15.53 22.49
C ALA A 283 26.50 15.26 23.95
N ALA A 284 26.26 14.04 24.44
CA ALA A 284 26.68 13.63 25.79
C ALA A 284 28.17 13.23 25.83
N PRO A 285 28.95 13.62 26.85
CA PRO A 285 30.38 13.28 26.96
C PRO A 285 30.68 11.79 26.82
N SER A 286 29.89 10.94 27.46
CA SER A 286 30.07 9.47 27.40
C SER A 286 29.84 8.92 25.98
N ASN A 287 28.90 9.46 25.22
CA ASN A 287 28.69 9.08 23.84
C ASN A 287 29.84 9.57 22.95
N PHE A 288 30.31 10.81 23.16
CA PHE A 288 31.46 11.31 22.41
C PHE A 288 32.67 10.41 22.55
N GLU A 289 33.09 10.06 23.79
CA GLU A 289 34.22 9.16 24.04
C GLU A 289 33.99 7.76 23.44
N PHE A 290 32.74 7.26 23.44
CA PHE A 290 32.37 6.01 22.79
C PHE A 290 32.69 6.03 21.29
N PHE A 291 32.29 7.09 20.58
CA PHE A 291 32.51 7.21 19.13
C PHE A 291 33.97 7.56 18.82
N LYS A 292 34.60 8.40 19.61
CA LYS A 292 36.01 8.76 19.47
C LYS A 292 36.92 7.54 19.43
N THR A 293 36.66 6.54 20.27
CA THR A 293 37.44 5.29 20.32
C THR A 293 37.10 4.32 19.19
N ARG A 294 35.86 4.30 18.69
CA ARG A 294 35.39 3.29 17.73
C ARG A 294 35.28 3.78 16.29
N ARG A 295 35.30 5.10 16.08
CA ARG A 295 35.17 5.74 14.76
C ARG A 295 36.22 6.82 14.51
N THR A 296 37.37 6.67 15.12
CA THR A 296 38.52 7.60 15.03
C THR A 296 38.76 8.03 13.58
N HIS A 297 38.94 7.06 12.67
CA HIS A 297 39.25 7.35 11.27
C HIS A 297 38.14 8.19 10.59
N ALA A 298 36.87 7.99 10.94
CA ALA A 298 35.77 8.77 10.38
C ALA A 298 35.77 10.19 10.95
N LEU A 299 36.08 10.35 12.23
CA LEU A 299 36.17 11.66 12.89
C LEU A 299 37.35 12.48 12.37
N ASP A 300 38.46 11.83 12.07
CA ASP A 300 39.69 12.47 11.52
C ASP A 300 39.51 13.01 10.09
N GLN A 301 38.35 12.69 9.42
CA GLN A 301 38.03 13.25 8.10
C GLN A 301 37.48 14.68 8.17
N PHE A 302 37.19 15.19 9.36
CA PHE A 302 36.76 16.58 9.53
C PHE A 302 37.98 17.50 9.70
N ASP A 303 37.92 18.69 9.08
CA ASP A 303 39.04 19.64 9.04
C ASP A 303 39.22 20.43 10.38
N PHE A 304 38.88 19.83 11.53
CA PHE A 304 39.00 20.45 12.84
C PHE A 304 39.28 19.41 13.96
N PRO A 305 39.86 19.83 15.10
CA PRO A 305 40.27 18.92 16.15
C PRO A 305 39.15 18.06 16.74
N VAL A 306 39.43 16.79 17.00
CA VAL A 306 38.51 15.84 17.66
C VAL A 306 38.70 15.93 19.18
N ASP A 307 38.31 17.06 19.76
CA ASP A 307 38.31 17.37 21.19
C ASP A 307 36.89 17.41 21.77
N SER A 308 36.73 17.75 23.04
CA SER A 308 35.41 17.84 23.70
C SER A 308 34.43 18.78 23.05
N LEU A 309 34.91 19.77 22.29
CA LEU A 309 34.06 20.74 21.54
C LEU A 309 33.67 20.24 20.16
N PHE A 310 34.16 19.07 19.72
CA PHE A 310 33.88 18.53 18.39
C PHE A 310 32.38 18.46 18.06
N PRO A 311 31.48 17.92 18.93
CA PRO A 311 30.06 17.88 18.66
C PRO A 311 29.42 19.27 18.56
N LEU A 312 29.90 20.23 19.36
CA LEU A 312 29.42 21.62 19.30
C LEU A 312 29.80 22.28 17.96
N ARG A 313 31.03 22.07 17.49
CA ARG A 313 31.45 22.60 16.18
C ARG A 313 30.64 22.01 15.04
N LEU A 314 30.36 20.71 15.09
CA LEU A 314 29.46 20.07 14.11
C LEU A 314 28.07 20.73 14.07
N ALA A 315 27.48 20.98 15.25
CA ALA A 315 26.16 21.64 15.33
C ALA A 315 26.21 23.09 14.82
N GLN A 316 27.29 23.81 15.07
CA GLN A 316 27.51 25.19 14.58
C GLN A 316 27.67 25.21 13.06
N LEU A 317 28.47 24.31 12.48
CA LEU A 317 28.62 24.18 11.03
C LEU A 317 27.31 23.77 10.35
N ALA A 318 26.54 22.88 10.97
CA ALA A 318 25.20 22.53 10.50
C ALA A 318 24.29 23.78 10.44
N LEU A 319 24.34 24.62 11.49
CA LEU A 319 23.58 25.89 11.52
C LEU A 319 23.97 26.81 10.35
N GLU A 320 25.25 26.90 10.02
CA GLU A 320 25.73 27.70 8.88
C GLU A 320 25.18 27.16 7.56
N LYS A 321 25.20 25.84 7.36
CA LYS A 321 24.66 25.21 6.17
C LYS A 321 23.14 25.41 6.02
N PHE A 322 22.40 25.35 7.11
CA PHE A 322 20.96 25.62 7.09
C PHE A 322 20.63 27.08 6.84
N ARG A 323 21.46 28.02 7.28
CA ARG A 323 21.35 29.43 6.95
C ARG A 323 21.65 29.67 5.47
N GLU A 324 22.68 29.00 4.91
CA GLU A 324 23.01 29.04 3.48
C GLU A 324 21.82 28.52 2.63
N TYR A 325 21.17 27.44 3.08
CA TYR A 325 20.01 26.87 2.41
C TYR A 325 18.70 27.64 2.69
N ASN A 326 18.68 28.47 3.74
CA ASN A 326 17.53 29.26 4.21
C ASN A 326 16.34 28.41 4.69
N ASP A 327 16.60 27.33 5.43
CA ASP A 327 15.58 26.48 6.05
C ASP A 327 15.38 26.84 7.52
N LEU A 328 14.31 27.57 7.82
CA LEU A 328 14.02 28.05 9.16
C LEU A 328 13.79 26.92 10.18
N TYR A 329 13.19 25.79 9.73
CA TYR A 329 12.98 24.62 10.58
C TYR A 329 14.31 23.98 11.00
N GLN A 330 15.21 23.80 10.05
CA GLN A 330 16.52 23.21 10.31
C GLN A 330 17.43 24.17 11.12
N ILE A 331 17.32 25.47 10.88
CA ILE A 331 18.00 26.51 11.69
C ILE A 331 17.62 26.36 13.16
N ALA A 332 16.33 26.27 13.48
CA ALA A 332 15.88 26.05 14.85
C ALA A 332 16.34 24.69 15.39
N GLY A 333 16.27 23.63 14.57
CA GLY A 333 16.78 22.31 14.93
C GLY A 333 18.28 22.34 15.29
N ALA A 334 19.09 23.10 14.56
CA ALA A 334 20.50 23.27 14.89
C ALA A 334 20.72 24.03 16.23
N TYR A 335 19.92 25.06 16.51
CA TYR A 335 19.94 25.70 17.84
C TYR A 335 19.54 24.74 18.95
N VAL A 336 18.56 23.85 18.73
CA VAL A 336 18.21 22.79 19.69
C VAL A 336 19.38 21.84 19.90
N SER A 337 20.11 21.45 18.84
CA SER A 337 21.27 20.59 18.94
C SER A 337 22.42 21.22 19.74
N ILE A 338 22.66 22.53 19.53
CA ILE A 338 23.62 23.30 20.32
C ILE A 338 23.16 23.37 21.80
N GLY A 339 21.88 23.67 22.04
CA GLY A 339 21.31 23.71 23.39
C GLY A 339 21.42 22.36 24.12
N LYS A 340 21.18 21.25 23.41
CA LYS A 340 21.34 19.90 23.94
C LYS A 340 22.79 19.61 24.37
N TYR A 341 23.76 19.99 23.52
CA TYR A 341 25.16 19.88 23.88
C TYR A 341 25.50 20.69 25.13
N LEU A 342 25.09 21.97 25.18
CA LEU A 342 25.33 22.88 26.30
C LEU A 342 24.70 22.33 27.59
N ASN A 343 23.49 21.85 27.55
CA ASN A 343 22.81 21.19 28.67
C ASN A 343 23.59 19.97 29.17
N ALA A 344 24.06 19.10 28.26
CA ALA A 344 24.83 17.91 28.61
C ALA A 344 26.20 18.23 29.27
N HIS A 345 26.70 19.47 29.10
CA HIS A 345 27.95 19.96 29.67
C HIS A 345 27.74 20.95 30.83
N GLY A 346 26.52 21.06 31.38
CA GLY A 346 26.21 21.92 32.52
C GLY A 346 26.23 23.44 32.21
N ARG A 347 26.26 23.83 30.93
CA ARG A 347 26.28 25.24 30.46
C ARG A 347 24.86 25.74 30.27
N TYR A 348 24.04 25.67 31.32
CA TYR A 348 22.61 25.87 31.23
C TYR A 348 22.17 27.26 30.81
N GLN A 349 22.88 28.34 31.27
CA GLN A 349 22.54 29.70 30.88
C GLN A 349 22.76 29.93 29.38
N GLU A 350 23.87 29.45 28.85
CA GLU A 350 24.15 29.56 27.41
C GLU A 350 23.16 28.69 26.58
N ALA A 351 22.71 27.57 27.16
CA ALA A 351 21.67 26.76 26.54
C ALA A 351 20.34 27.54 26.43
N LEU A 352 19.91 28.27 27.49
CA LEU A 352 18.72 29.12 27.46
C LEU A 352 18.82 30.21 26.37
N ASP A 353 19.95 30.89 26.28
CA ASP A 353 20.18 31.93 25.27
C ASP A 353 20.09 31.38 23.85
N THR A 354 20.59 30.16 23.67
CA THR A 354 20.55 29.45 22.38
C THR A 354 19.15 28.94 22.03
N LEU A 355 18.46 28.36 23.00
CA LEU A 355 17.09 27.85 22.81
C LEU A 355 16.07 28.97 22.59
N SER A 356 16.31 30.15 23.17
CA SER A 356 15.52 31.34 22.87
C SER A 356 15.60 31.73 21.39
N LYS A 357 16.78 31.56 20.75
CA LYS A 357 16.92 31.76 19.30
C LYS A 357 16.12 30.73 18.49
N ALA A 358 16.02 29.46 18.98
CA ALA A 358 15.17 28.47 18.37
C ALA A 358 13.69 28.83 18.45
N LEU A 359 13.22 29.34 19.61
CA LEU A 359 11.84 29.85 19.74
C LEU A 359 11.60 31.04 18.82
N ASN A 360 12.56 31.95 18.67
CA ASN A 360 12.44 33.09 17.74
C ASN A 360 12.23 32.65 16.30
N CYS A 361 12.76 31.49 15.89
CA CYS A 361 12.47 30.92 14.57
C CYS A 361 10.99 30.51 14.43
N VAL A 362 10.40 29.90 15.46
CA VAL A 362 8.96 29.54 15.49
C VAL A 362 8.12 30.82 15.31
N ASN A 363 8.48 31.85 16.03
CA ASN A 363 7.82 33.13 16.01
C ASN A 363 7.92 33.81 14.67
N HIS A 364 9.11 33.84 14.13
CA HIS A 364 9.32 34.46 12.83
C HIS A 364 8.46 33.78 11.76
N HIS A 365 8.37 32.45 11.79
CA HIS A 365 7.50 31.69 10.92
C HIS A 365 6.02 32.12 11.07
N HIS A 366 5.55 32.21 12.31
CA HIS A 366 4.17 32.64 12.55
C HIS A 366 3.92 34.07 12.07
N MET A 367 4.82 34.97 12.37
CA MET A 367 4.72 36.38 11.91
C MET A 367 4.69 36.49 10.39
N LEU A 368 5.39 35.62 9.67
CA LEU A 368 5.39 35.60 8.21
C LEU A 368 4.04 35.16 7.61
N TYR A 369 3.38 34.16 8.21
CA TYR A 369 2.25 33.50 7.56
C TYR A 369 0.92 33.66 8.27
N TYR A 370 0.90 33.90 9.61
CA TYR A 370 -0.32 33.80 10.42
C TYR A 370 -0.60 34.98 11.37
N HIS A 371 0.25 35.98 11.43
CA HIS A 371 0.15 37.08 12.43
C HIS A 371 -1.21 37.80 12.41
N ASN A 372 -1.89 37.85 11.27
CA ASN A 372 -3.19 38.47 11.13
C ASN A 372 -4.35 37.59 11.61
N GLU A 373 -4.11 36.32 11.86
CA GLU A 373 -5.14 35.33 12.22
C GLU A 373 -5.20 35.07 13.73
N VAL A 374 -4.08 35.30 14.47
CA VAL A 374 -3.97 34.93 15.88
C VAL A 374 -3.07 35.93 16.64
N ASP A 375 -3.65 36.71 17.54
CA ASP A 375 -2.95 37.74 18.35
C ASP A 375 -2.10 37.18 19.51
N THR A 376 -2.12 35.87 19.75
CA THR A 376 -1.59 35.30 20.98
C THR A 376 -0.20 34.69 20.87
N LEU A 377 0.43 34.82 19.70
CA LEU A 377 1.72 34.16 19.46
C LEU A 377 2.89 34.77 20.21
N ASP A 378 2.82 36.04 20.54
CA ASP A 378 3.84 36.73 21.31
C ASP A 378 4.13 36.06 22.65
N LYS A 379 3.15 35.34 23.21
CA LYS A 379 3.28 34.59 24.45
C LYS A 379 3.96 33.20 24.29
N LEU A 380 4.14 32.72 23.07
CA LEU A 380 4.84 31.45 22.82
C LEU A 380 6.34 31.58 23.09
N TYR A 381 6.86 32.77 23.05
CA TYR A 381 8.27 33.08 23.17
C TYR A 381 8.79 33.24 24.58
N THR A 382 7.96 33.83 25.40
CA THR A 382 8.36 34.25 26.72
C THR A 382 7.68 33.36 27.74
N PHE A 383 8.50 32.76 28.59
CA PHE A 383 8.04 32.33 29.88
C PHE A 383 7.78 33.61 30.69
N ALA A 384 6.50 33.99 30.82
CA ALA A 384 6.11 35.02 31.77
C ALA A 384 5.95 34.37 33.13
N GLU A 385 6.70 34.80 34.12
CA GLU A 385 6.63 34.31 35.49
C GLU A 385 5.18 34.49 36.01
N GLY A 386 4.52 33.39 36.35
CA GLY A 386 3.15 33.36 36.83
C GLY A 386 2.04 33.20 35.75
N ASP A 387 2.35 33.15 34.46
CA ASP A 387 1.36 32.85 33.41
C ASP A 387 1.25 31.34 33.15
N THR A 388 0.40 30.70 33.94
CA THR A 388 0.12 29.27 33.80
C THR A 388 -0.96 28.93 32.78
N THR A 389 -1.60 29.93 32.18
CA THR A 389 -2.77 29.77 31.31
C THR A 389 -2.39 29.58 29.85
N TYR A 390 -1.18 29.98 29.46
CA TYR A 390 -0.73 29.97 28.07
C TYR A 390 0.30 28.88 27.80
N THR A 391 -0.12 27.83 27.13
CA THR A 391 0.72 26.63 26.89
C THR A 391 1.25 26.52 25.45
N GLY A 392 0.73 27.30 24.50
CA GLY A 392 1.01 27.12 23.06
C GLY A 392 0.29 25.91 22.45
N VAL A 393 -0.29 25.02 23.26
CA VAL A 393 -1.07 23.84 22.83
C VAL A 393 -2.32 24.22 22.04
N PRO A 394 -3.09 25.30 22.38
CA PRO A 394 -4.28 25.69 21.63
C PRO A 394 -4.06 25.99 20.14
N TRP A 395 -2.82 26.17 19.69
CA TRP A 395 -2.54 26.43 18.27
C TRP A 395 -2.38 25.15 17.44
N ILE A 396 -2.08 24.07 18.12
CA ILE A 396 -1.88 22.79 17.47
C ILE A 396 -3.26 22.25 17.09
N GLY A 397 -3.46 21.95 15.81
CA GLY A 397 -4.74 21.46 15.30
C GLY A 397 -5.78 22.55 14.97
N GLN A 398 -5.44 23.83 15.04
CA GLN A 398 -6.30 24.90 14.50
C GLN A 398 -6.24 24.90 12.98
N GLU A 399 -7.40 24.88 12.31
CA GLU A 399 -7.47 24.88 10.83
C GLU A 399 -6.76 26.07 10.18
N LYS A 400 -6.76 27.22 10.87
CA LYS A 400 -6.20 28.48 10.37
C LYS A 400 -4.71 28.64 10.64
N VAL A 401 -4.12 27.88 11.56
CA VAL A 401 -2.72 28.02 11.97
C VAL A 401 -2.01 26.69 11.81
N LYS A 402 -1.24 26.54 10.74
CA LYS A 402 -0.44 25.34 10.49
C LYS A 402 0.93 25.48 11.14
N THR A 403 1.03 25.10 12.41
CA THR A 403 2.31 25.01 13.12
C THR A 403 2.91 23.61 13.05
N VAL A 404 4.19 23.47 13.42
CA VAL A 404 4.88 22.19 13.53
C VAL A 404 5.01 21.81 15.01
N PRO A 405 4.14 20.93 15.54
CA PRO A 405 4.13 20.62 16.97
C PRO A 405 5.45 20.07 17.48
N GLU A 406 6.10 19.19 16.71
CA GLU A 406 7.39 18.61 17.08
C GLU A 406 8.49 19.65 17.29
N TRP A 407 8.47 20.68 16.47
CA TRP A 407 9.43 21.80 16.59
C TRP A 407 9.36 22.43 17.97
N ILE A 408 8.15 22.81 18.38
CA ILE A 408 7.90 23.43 19.67
C ILE A 408 8.24 22.43 20.80
N SER A 409 7.83 21.17 20.68
CA SER A 409 8.06 20.17 21.72
C SER A 409 9.54 19.95 22.01
N ARG A 410 10.40 19.83 20.99
CA ARG A 410 11.85 19.66 21.14
C ARG A 410 12.52 20.86 21.82
N ILE A 411 12.08 22.08 21.50
CA ILE A 411 12.59 23.30 22.15
C ILE A 411 12.18 23.30 23.61
N ARG A 412 10.90 23.02 23.92
CA ARG A 412 10.37 23.01 25.29
C ARG A 412 11.02 21.92 26.16
N GLU A 413 11.29 20.75 25.59
CA GLU A 413 12.06 19.70 26.27
C GLU A 413 13.42 20.22 26.75
N GLN A 414 14.20 20.83 25.85
CA GLN A 414 15.54 21.31 26.18
C GLN A 414 15.53 22.53 27.11
N LEU A 415 14.53 23.42 27.01
CA LEU A 415 14.32 24.52 27.97
C LEU A 415 14.04 23.98 29.38
N SER A 416 13.20 22.95 29.51
CA SER A 416 12.94 22.29 30.79
C SER A 416 14.23 21.79 31.44
N VAL A 417 15.12 21.14 30.68
CA VAL A 417 16.43 20.66 31.16
C VAL A 417 17.31 21.84 31.61
N SER A 418 17.36 22.92 30.84
CA SER A 418 18.16 24.11 31.18
C SER A 418 17.69 24.75 32.49
N TYR A 419 16.39 24.96 32.63
CA TYR A 419 15.80 25.54 33.87
C TYR A 419 15.99 24.62 35.08
N ALA A 420 15.87 23.30 34.91
CA ALA A 420 16.15 22.35 35.99
C ALA A 420 17.61 22.45 36.46
N GLY A 421 18.55 22.55 35.51
CA GLY A 421 19.97 22.70 35.80
C GLY A 421 20.33 24.01 36.54
N LEU A 422 19.54 25.07 36.35
CA LEU A 422 19.65 26.33 37.07
C LEU A 422 18.89 26.36 38.41
N GLY A 423 18.20 25.29 38.79
CA GLY A 423 17.40 25.23 39.99
C GLY A 423 16.04 25.96 39.89
N MET A 424 15.65 26.40 38.70
CA MET A 424 14.40 27.14 38.44
C MET A 424 13.26 26.13 38.20
N LYS A 425 12.76 25.51 39.30
CA LYS A 425 11.82 24.42 39.23
C LYS A 425 10.53 24.77 38.48
N ASP A 426 9.91 25.89 38.81
CA ASP A 426 8.61 26.28 38.23
C ASP A 426 8.71 26.48 36.71
N ALA A 427 9.77 27.13 36.25
CA ALA A 427 10.06 27.28 34.83
C ALA A 427 10.33 25.96 34.13
N SER A 428 11.05 25.05 34.80
CA SER A 428 11.31 23.70 34.30
C SER A 428 10.00 22.91 34.15
N ASP A 429 9.18 22.90 35.20
CA ASP A 429 7.88 22.18 35.19
C ASP A 429 6.92 22.76 34.14
N TYR A 430 6.88 24.08 33.99
CA TYR A 430 6.08 24.75 32.94
C TYR A 430 6.47 24.26 31.54
N ASN A 431 7.75 24.31 31.18
CA ASN A 431 8.22 23.87 29.87
C ASN A 431 8.02 22.36 29.66
N ARG A 432 8.23 21.55 30.71
CA ARG A 432 8.00 20.10 30.67
C ARG A 432 6.52 19.78 30.43
N ASN A 433 5.60 20.49 31.08
CA ASN A 433 4.17 20.27 30.92
C ASN A 433 3.73 20.61 29.50
N ILE A 434 4.18 21.74 28.93
CA ILE A 434 3.92 22.07 27.50
C ILE A 434 4.45 20.95 26.59
N TYR A 435 5.67 20.49 26.82
CA TYR A 435 6.24 19.37 26.05
C TYR A 435 5.35 18.13 26.10
N LEU A 436 4.90 17.74 27.29
CA LEU A 436 4.04 16.57 27.49
C LEU A 436 2.66 16.76 26.83
N ASP A 437 2.06 17.94 26.95
CA ASP A 437 0.77 18.26 26.33
C ASP A 437 0.85 18.16 24.80
N ILE A 438 1.91 18.69 24.20
CA ILE A 438 2.14 18.58 22.74
C ILE A 438 2.31 17.11 22.34
N LEU A 439 3.08 16.33 23.12
CA LEU A 439 3.24 14.91 22.84
C LEU A 439 1.92 14.14 22.93
N ASN A 440 1.13 14.42 23.95
CA ASN A 440 -0.18 13.79 24.13
C ASN A 440 -1.11 14.14 22.96
N PHE A 441 -1.14 15.41 22.56
CA PHE A 441 -1.95 15.87 21.44
C PHE A 441 -1.54 15.21 20.11
N THR A 442 -0.25 15.21 19.78
CA THR A 442 0.26 14.63 18.52
C THR A 442 0.18 13.11 18.47
N ARG A 443 0.05 12.45 19.63
CA ARG A 443 -0.02 11.00 19.76
C ARG A 443 -1.43 10.48 20.10
N GLN A 444 -2.42 11.34 20.22
CA GLN A 444 -3.80 10.96 20.53
C GLN A 444 -4.31 9.85 19.62
N ASP A 445 -3.90 9.88 18.34
CA ASP A 445 -4.32 8.91 17.36
C ASP A 445 -3.49 7.61 17.36
N LYS A 446 -2.45 7.51 18.19
CA LYS A 446 -1.59 6.31 18.25
C LYS A 446 -2.40 5.04 18.55
N GLU A 447 -3.34 5.12 19.49
CA GLU A 447 -4.20 3.98 19.82
C GLU A 447 -5.20 3.69 18.68
N LEU A 448 -5.79 4.72 18.10
CA LEU A 448 -6.69 4.59 16.95
C LEU A 448 -5.95 4.00 15.76
N GLU A 449 -4.72 4.43 15.54
CA GLU A 449 -3.85 3.92 14.50
C GLU A 449 -3.48 2.47 14.71
N SER A 450 -3.03 2.12 15.91
CA SER A 450 -2.74 0.74 16.29
C SER A 450 -3.97 -0.15 16.15
N ARG A 451 -5.15 0.33 16.55
CA ARG A 451 -6.42 -0.37 16.34
C ARG A 451 -6.77 -0.51 14.87
N LYS A 452 -6.57 0.54 14.06
CA LYS A 452 -6.82 0.47 12.62
C LYS A 452 -5.90 -0.54 11.94
N LEU A 453 -4.60 -0.52 12.22
CA LEU A 453 -3.65 -1.50 11.70
C LEU A 453 -3.99 -2.93 12.12
N SER A 454 -4.40 -3.12 13.37
CA SER A 454 -4.87 -4.42 13.85
C SER A 454 -6.17 -4.87 13.17
N LEU A 455 -7.10 -3.94 12.89
CA LEU A 455 -8.32 -4.20 12.16
C LEU A 455 -8.06 -4.47 10.67
N GLU A 456 -7.13 -3.77 10.05
CA GLU A 456 -6.70 -4.05 8.66
C GLU A 456 -6.03 -5.42 8.55
N ALA A 457 -5.17 -5.78 9.51
CA ALA A 457 -4.58 -7.12 9.58
C ALA A 457 -5.66 -8.19 9.83
N GLY A 458 -6.60 -7.94 10.75
CA GLY A 458 -7.75 -8.80 11.01
C GLY A 458 -8.69 -8.92 9.80
N SER A 459 -8.92 -7.83 9.07
CA SER A 459 -9.70 -7.83 7.84
C SER A 459 -9.06 -8.68 6.73
N ARG A 460 -7.74 -8.62 6.57
CA ARG A 460 -7.03 -9.50 5.63
C ARG A 460 -7.15 -10.97 6.02
N GLN A 461 -7.01 -11.30 7.30
CA GLN A 461 -7.21 -12.66 7.82
C GLN A 461 -8.66 -13.12 7.60
N MET A 462 -9.64 -12.25 7.87
CA MET A 462 -11.06 -12.54 7.67
C MET A 462 -11.41 -12.75 6.20
N THR A 463 -10.80 -11.99 5.28
CA THR A 463 -10.94 -12.18 3.83
C THR A 463 -10.37 -13.53 3.40
N LEU A 464 -9.24 -13.95 3.95
CA LEU A 464 -8.63 -15.25 3.68
C LEU A 464 -9.51 -16.39 4.22
N VAL A 465 -10.03 -16.26 5.45
CA VAL A 465 -10.98 -17.23 6.04
C VAL A 465 -12.25 -17.31 5.20
N LEU A 466 -12.82 -16.18 4.78
CA LEU A 466 -14.00 -16.13 3.92
C LEU A 466 -13.73 -16.84 2.58
N PHE A 467 -12.57 -16.60 1.98
CA PHE A 467 -12.15 -17.30 0.76
C PHE A 467 -12.08 -18.81 0.98
N LEU A 468 -11.47 -19.28 2.07
CA LEU A 468 -11.41 -20.72 2.41
C LEU A 468 -12.79 -21.33 2.64
N VAL A 469 -13.71 -20.59 3.29
CA VAL A 469 -15.11 -21.02 3.49
C VAL A 469 -15.82 -21.15 2.13
N ILE A 470 -15.65 -20.18 1.22
CA ILE A 470 -16.24 -20.25 -0.12
C ILE A 470 -15.71 -21.46 -0.89
N VAL A 471 -14.38 -21.69 -0.86
CA VAL A 471 -13.76 -22.86 -1.49
C VAL A 471 -14.31 -24.16 -0.88
N GLY A 472 -14.44 -24.20 0.45
CA GLY A 472 -15.04 -25.34 1.15
C GLY A 472 -16.49 -25.60 0.72
N LEU A 473 -17.32 -24.56 0.61
CA LEU A 473 -18.70 -24.68 0.12
C LEU A 473 -18.75 -25.20 -1.33
N ILE A 474 -17.87 -24.68 -2.20
CA ILE A 474 -17.77 -25.17 -3.59
C ILE A 474 -17.43 -26.66 -3.61
N LEU A 475 -16.46 -27.10 -2.79
CA LEU A 475 -16.10 -28.52 -2.68
C LEU A 475 -17.27 -29.36 -2.18
N VAL A 476 -18.02 -28.89 -1.19
CA VAL A 476 -19.23 -29.58 -0.69
C VAL A 476 -20.27 -29.71 -1.80
N ILE A 477 -20.51 -28.66 -2.59
CA ILE A 477 -21.44 -28.68 -3.72
C ILE A 477 -20.99 -29.67 -4.79
N ILE A 478 -19.68 -29.71 -5.12
CA ILE A 478 -19.12 -30.65 -6.08
C ILE A 478 -19.28 -32.09 -5.59
N LEU A 479 -18.98 -32.34 -4.31
CA LEU A 479 -19.15 -33.68 -3.70
C LEU A 479 -20.62 -34.07 -3.68
N TRP A 480 -21.53 -33.17 -3.29
CA TRP A 480 -22.97 -33.42 -3.30
C TRP A 480 -23.47 -33.72 -4.74
N TRP A 481 -23.02 -32.97 -5.74
CA TRP A 481 -23.34 -33.24 -7.15
C TRP A 481 -22.81 -34.61 -7.60
N PHE A 482 -21.59 -34.92 -7.22
CA PHE A 482 -20.97 -36.21 -7.55
C PHE A 482 -21.72 -37.39 -6.91
N PHE A 483 -22.06 -37.27 -5.61
CA PHE A 483 -22.85 -38.30 -4.91
C PHE A 483 -24.26 -38.41 -5.47
N ASN A 484 -24.89 -37.30 -5.77
CA ASN A 484 -26.23 -37.30 -6.37
C ASN A 484 -26.22 -37.91 -7.77
N LYS A 485 -25.23 -37.62 -8.58
CA LYS A 485 -25.04 -38.27 -9.90
C LYS A 485 -24.81 -39.75 -9.74
N ARG A 486 -23.97 -40.17 -8.78
CA ARG A 486 -23.70 -41.59 -8.49
C ARG A 486 -24.94 -42.31 -7.96
N SER A 487 -25.74 -41.66 -7.11
CA SER A 487 -27.02 -42.19 -6.62
C SER A 487 -28.03 -42.38 -7.75
N LYS A 488 -28.16 -41.39 -8.67
CA LYS A 488 -29.05 -41.51 -9.85
C LYS A 488 -28.65 -42.68 -10.74
N ILE A 489 -27.36 -42.88 -10.99
CA ILE A 489 -26.87 -43.99 -11.80
C ILE A 489 -27.21 -45.33 -11.10
N ARG A 490 -27.02 -45.39 -9.76
CA ARG A 490 -27.36 -46.61 -8.98
C ARG A 490 -28.86 -46.90 -9.05
N ASN A 491 -29.71 -45.89 -8.85
CA ASN A 491 -31.15 -46.05 -8.91
C ASN A 491 -31.64 -46.48 -10.32
N GLN A 492 -31.00 -46.02 -11.40
CA GLN A 492 -31.31 -46.50 -12.76
C GLN A 492 -30.98 -47.98 -12.96
N VAL A 493 -29.83 -48.41 -12.44
CA VAL A 493 -29.43 -49.82 -12.49
C VAL A 493 -30.40 -50.69 -11.68
N ASP A 494 -30.87 -50.20 -10.52
CA ASP A 494 -31.81 -50.94 -9.68
C ASP A 494 -33.22 -51.00 -10.34
N VAL A 495 -33.67 -49.91 -11.01
CA VAL A 495 -34.93 -49.95 -11.79
C VAL A 495 -34.84 -50.91 -12.97
N GLU A 496 -33.72 -50.94 -13.70
CA GLU A 496 -33.53 -51.93 -14.79
C GLU A 496 -33.53 -53.38 -14.26
N ARG A 497 -32.94 -53.62 -13.10
CA ARG A 497 -32.98 -54.94 -12.44
C ARG A 497 -34.40 -55.31 -12.06
N LEU A 498 -35.18 -54.42 -11.45
CA LEU A 498 -36.56 -54.64 -11.11
C LEU A 498 -37.44 -54.93 -12.36
N GLN A 499 -37.22 -54.22 -13.46
CA GLN A 499 -37.91 -54.51 -14.72
C GLN A 499 -37.61 -55.89 -15.26
N ARG A 500 -36.35 -56.35 -15.19
CA ARG A 500 -35.97 -57.69 -15.60
C ARG A 500 -36.59 -58.78 -14.71
N ILE A 501 -36.66 -58.51 -13.37
CA ILE A 501 -37.36 -59.42 -12.44
C ILE A 501 -38.82 -59.50 -12.76
N LEU A 502 -39.51 -58.37 -13.02
CA LEU A 502 -40.91 -58.35 -13.38
C LEU A 502 -41.20 -59.05 -14.71
N SER A 503 -40.29 -58.94 -15.71
CA SER A 503 -40.41 -59.68 -16.97
C SER A 503 -40.27 -61.17 -16.75
N LEU A 504 -39.31 -61.60 -15.95
CA LEU A 504 -39.11 -62.99 -15.60
C LEU A 504 -40.33 -63.59 -14.87
N CYS A 505 -40.89 -62.86 -13.89
CA CYS A 505 -42.11 -63.30 -13.19
C CYS A 505 -43.30 -63.39 -14.16
N ARG A 506 -43.43 -62.50 -15.13
CA ARG A 506 -44.48 -62.57 -16.15
C ARG A 506 -44.29 -63.77 -17.06
N ASP A 507 -43.04 -64.05 -17.49
CA ASP A 507 -42.75 -65.15 -18.37
C ASP A 507 -43.00 -66.49 -17.65
N ILE A 508 -42.67 -66.65 -16.36
CA ILE A 508 -42.98 -67.75 -15.51
C ILE A 508 -44.51 -68.01 -15.38
N THR A 509 -45.30 -66.93 -15.17
CA THR A 509 -46.75 -67.01 -14.93
C THR A 509 -47.55 -67.19 -16.23
N SER A 510 -46.96 -66.91 -17.40
CA SER A 510 -47.66 -67.02 -18.71
C SER A 510 -47.31 -68.33 -19.50
N SER A 511 -46.35 -69.07 -19.07
CA SER A 511 -45.86 -70.33 -19.78
C SER A 511 -46.55 -71.58 -19.25
N ILE A 512 -47.47 -72.11 -20.05
CA ILE A 512 -48.01 -73.49 -19.87
C ILE A 512 -47.73 -74.27 -21.19
N PRO A 513 -46.85 -75.25 -21.23
CA PRO A 513 -46.06 -75.91 -20.20
C PRO A 513 -44.76 -75.24 -19.89
N MET A 514 -44.22 -75.43 -18.68
CA MET A 514 -43.06 -74.79 -18.12
C MET A 514 -41.77 -75.05 -18.90
N ASN A 515 -41.09 -74.07 -19.39
CA ASN A 515 -39.83 -74.16 -20.09
C ASN A 515 -38.64 -73.98 -19.11
N ILE A 516 -38.24 -75.04 -18.40
CA ILE A 516 -37.13 -74.99 -17.40
C ILE A 516 -35.83 -74.35 -17.94
N PRO A 517 -35.39 -74.63 -19.19
CA PRO A 517 -34.25 -73.93 -19.77
C PRO A 517 -34.41 -72.40 -19.84
N LEU A 518 -35.60 -71.88 -20.12
CA LEU A 518 -35.88 -70.47 -20.23
C LEU A 518 -35.83 -69.75 -18.85
N ILE A 519 -36.36 -70.45 -17.83
CA ILE A 519 -36.30 -69.93 -16.43
C ILE A 519 -34.84 -69.90 -15.96
N GLN A 520 -34.05 -70.98 -16.24
CA GLN A 520 -32.62 -70.99 -15.93
C GLN A 520 -31.87 -69.89 -16.67
N GLN A 521 -32.20 -69.62 -17.93
CA GLN A 521 -31.61 -68.52 -18.69
C GLN A 521 -31.94 -67.11 -18.06
N GLY A 522 -33.16 -66.91 -17.55
CA GLY A 522 -33.54 -65.72 -16.82
C GLY A 522 -32.80 -65.55 -15.48
N ILE A 523 -32.63 -66.63 -14.75
CA ILE A 523 -31.82 -66.69 -13.51
C ILE A 523 -30.36 -66.33 -13.83
N ASP A 524 -29.79 -66.90 -14.89
CA ASP A 524 -28.42 -66.59 -15.33
C ASP A 524 -28.23 -65.17 -15.77
N GLN A 525 -29.24 -64.54 -16.35
CA GLN A 525 -29.21 -63.08 -16.68
C GLN A 525 -29.29 -62.18 -15.46
N LEU A 526 -30.02 -62.58 -14.42
CA LEU A 526 -30.17 -61.78 -13.18
C LEU A 526 -28.96 -61.91 -12.25
N PHE A 527 -28.46 -63.09 -12.05
CA PHE A 527 -27.43 -63.40 -11.05
C PHE A 527 -26.05 -63.63 -11.66
N GLY A 528 -25.96 -63.78 -12.98
CA GLY A 528 -24.76 -64.22 -13.71
C GLY A 528 -24.73 -65.70 -13.94
N LYS A 529 -24.23 -66.12 -15.13
CA LYS A 529 -24.24 -67.49 -15.62
C LYS A 529 -23.63 -68.47 -14.63
N GLY A 530 -24.42 -69.52 -14.23
CA GLY A 530 -23.99 -70.54 -13.35
C GLY A 530 -23.82 -70.22 -11.88
N ARG A 531 -24.32 -69.05 -11.40
CA ARG A 531 -24.28 -68.66 -9.99
C ARG A 531 -25.39 -69.28 -9.14
N LEU A 532 -26.56 -69.46 -9.74
CA LEU A 532 -27.72 -70.17 -9.15
C LEU A 532 -28.25 -71.16 -10.15
N THR A 533 -28.57 -72.32 -9.69
CA THR A 533 -29.12 -73.41 -10.51
C THR A 533 -30.49 -73.80 -9.95
N LEU A 534 -31.48 -73.93 -10.85
CA LEU A 534 -32.78 -74.48 -10.48
C LEU A 534 -32.68 -76.00 -10.45
N GLU A 535 -32.78 -76.58 -9.27
CA GLU A 535 -32.84 -78.01 -9.07
C GLU A 535 -34.28 -78.48 -8.82
N ILE A 536 -34.76 -79.43 -9.61
CA ILE A 536 -36.07 -80.07 -9.46
C ILE A 536 -35.81 -81.51 -9.15
N PRO A 537 -35.82 -81.93 -7.88
CA PRO A 537 -35.61 -83.32 -7.50
C PRO A 537 -36.82 -84.18 -7.89
N GLU A 538 -36.60 -85.51 -8.21
CA GLU A 538 -37.66 -86.44 -8.52
C GLU A 538 -38.66 -86.67 -7.35
N GLU A 539 -38.21 -86.49 -6.11
CA GLU A 539 -39.06 -86.40 -4.91
C GLU A 539 -38.62 -85.20 -4.08
N GLY A 540 -39.46 -84.15 -4.01
CA GLY A 540 -39.19 -82.96 -3.18
C GLY A 540 -39.60 -81.65 -3.86
N LYS A 541 -39.39 -80.56 -3.15
CA LYS A 541 -39.71 -79.22 -3.67
C LYS A 541 -38.57 -78.65 -4.53
N ALA A 542 -38.92 -78.03 -5.63
CA ALA A 542 -37.94 -77.28 -6.43
C ALA A 542 -37.21 -76.20 -5.57
N ALA A 543 -35.92 -76.07 -5.78
CA ALA A 543 -35.12 -75.10 -5.03
C ALA A 543 -34.09 -74.41 -5.92
N LEU A 544 -33.77 -73.13 -5.56
CA LEU A 544 -32.63 -72.42 -6.13
C LEU A 544 -31.37 -72.72 -5.31
N VAL A 545 -30.45 -73.48 -5.91
CA VAL A 545 -29.23 -73.82 -5.22
C VAL A 545 -28.07 -72.94 -5.68
N PRO A 546 -27.38 -72.26 -4.76
CA PRO A 546 -26.21 -71.46 -5.10
C PRO A 546 -25.04 -72.39 -5.43
N SER A 547 -24.42 -72.17 -6.59
CA SER A 547 -23.11 -72.70 -6.92
C SER A 547 -22.06 -72.14 -5.94
N SER A 548 -20.88 -72.69 -5.92
CA SER A 548 -19.77 -72.51 -4.96
C SER A 548 -19.41 -71.04 -4.57
N HIS A 549 -20.10 -70.02 -5.04
CA HIS A 549 -19.88 -68.61 -4.72
C HIS A 549 -20.87 -68.06 -3.68
N ARG A 550 -20.37 -67.41 -2.61
CA ARG A 550 -21.22 -66.71 -1.61
C ARG A 550 -22.00 -65.58 -2.26
N LEU A 551 -23.33 -65.68 -2.22
CA LEU A 551 -24.24 -64.60 -2.58
C LEU A 551 -24.08 -63.43 -1.63
N ASN A 552 -24.04 -62.20 -2.14
CA ASN A 552 -24.04 -60.98 -1.31
C ASN A 552 -25.43 -60.79 -0.65
N ARG A 553 -25.56 -59.80 0.24
CA ARG A 553 -26.79 -59.56 1.02
C ARG A 553 -28.00 -59.28 0.14
N ASP A 554 -27.81 -58.50 -0.92
CA ASP A 554 -28.86 -58.08 -1.85
C ASP A 554 -29.27 -59.24 -2.77
N GLU A 555 -28.33 -60.05 -3.21
CA GLU A 555 -28.58 -61.29 -4.00
C GLU A 555 -29.38 -62.31 -3.16
N LYS A 556 -29.06 -62.46 -1.86
CA LYS A 556 -29.84 -63.34 -0.96
C LYS A 556 -31.26 -62.87 -0.76
N ALA A 557 -31.47 -61.54 -0.59
CA ALA A 557 -32.80 -60.97 -0.48
C ALA A 557 -33.62 -61.21 -1.76
N LEU A 558 -32.98 -61.10 -2.92
CA LEU A 558 -33.62 -61.30 -4.21
C LEU A 558 -33.97 -62.79 -4.46
N VAL A 559 -33.11 -63.72 -4.09
CA VAL A 559 -33.40 -65.15 -4.08
C VAL A 559 -34.61 -65.47 -3.22
N HIS A 560 -34.66 -64.95 -2.00
CA HIS A 560 -35.78 -65.14 -1.07
C HIS A 560 -37.13 -64.64 -1.61
N VAL A 561 -37.11 -63.59 -2.42
CA VAL A 561 -38.34 -63.07 -3.07
C VAL A 561 -38.74 -63.91 -4.28
N LEU A 562 -37.80 -64.42 -5.08
CA LEU A 562 -38.06 -65.16 -6.29
C LEU A 562 -38.34 -66.64 -6.06
N GLU A 563 -37.75 -67.24 -5.05
CA GLU A 563 -37.85 -68.69 -4.75
C GLU A 563 -39.31 -69.14 -4.62
N PRO A 564 -40.23 -68.53 -3.89
CA PRO A 564 -41.61 -68.96 -3.80
C PRO A 564 -42.34 -69.01 -5.15
N TYR A 565 -42.03 -68.08 -6.07
CA TYR A 565 -42.66 -68.06 -7.40
C TYR A 565 -42.10 -69.16 -8.30
N ILE A 566 -40.82 -69.45 -8.22
CA ILE A 566 -40.15 -70.50 -8.98
C ILE A 566 -40.58 -71.87 -8.48
N VAL A 567 -40.67 -72.04 -7.15
CA VAL A 567 -41.16 -73.24 -6.51
C VAL A 567 -42.64 -73.47 -6.90
N TRP A 568 -43.49 -72.44 -6.79
CA TRP A 568 -44.88 -72.54 -7.18
C TRP A 568 -45.04 -72.93 -8.66
N ALA A 569 -44.26 -72.36 -9.56
CA ALA A 569 -44.29 -72.70 -10.98
C ALA A 569 -43.81 -74.09 -11.25
N ALA A 570 -42.86 -74.63 -10.51
CA ALA A 570 -42.34 -75.99 -10.65
C ALA A 570 -43.27 -77.07 -10.04
N GLU A 571 -44.10 -76.70 -9.05
CA GLU A 571 -45.05 -77.60 -8.39
C GLU A 571 -46.42 -77.72 -9.08
N ASN A 572 -46.74 -76.80 -10.03
CA ASN A 572 -48.05 -76.78 -10.71
C ASN A 572 -47.97 -77.23 -12.16
N GLU A 573 -47.08 -78.17 -12.46
CA GLU A 573 -47.10 -78.97 -13.71
C GLU A 573 -48.36 -79.89 -13.71
#